data_7889c0d9d3d248fa3f5131ade31bef0f
#
_entry.id   7889c0d9d3d248fa3f5131ade31bef0f
#
_cell.length_a   1.000
_cell.length_b   1.000
_cell.length_c   1.000
_cell.angle_alpha   90.00
_cell.angle_beta   90.00
_cell.angle_gamma   90.00
#
_symmetry.space_group_name_H-M   'P 1'
#
loop_
_entity.id
_entity.type
_entity.pdbx_description
1 polymer ?
#
loop_
_entity_poly.entity_id
_entity_poly.type
_entity_poly.pdbx_seq_one_letter_code
_entity_poly.pdbx_strand_id
1 'polypeptide(L)'
;MEEIIKLNSVDRYCELHGFEKQHPLVAVVDTKDATEFPPEFTLNYGLYAIFLKENLGCNITRYGRQKYDYQEGTVTSFAPGQVAHVVMNPDVRPQAKGLVFHPDLIKGTPLACEMRNYSFFSYSSNEALHISDEEKQIFIDCLEKIKMELNRPIDKFSKRLISTNIELLLNYCMRFYSRQFATREVQNKDVLTRFENLLDDYFTGNKPHLEGLPSVKYFADKVCLSPNYFGDLIKKETGMSAQEYVQNKIIDLAKSMLLGSEKTITEISYDLGFQYSQHFNRVFKKNTGVTPSAYRRS
;
A
#
# COMPACT_ATOMS: atom_id res chain seq x y z
N MET A 1 -20.61 16.36 -13.94
CA MET A 1 -20.07 15.27 -13.09
C MET A 1 -19.38 14.33 -14.05
N GLU A 2 -18.09 14.12 -13.87
CA GLU A 2 -17.34 13.13 -14.66
C GLU A 2 -17.94 11.73 -14.42
N GLU A 3 -18.21 11.02 -15.51
CA GLU A 3 -18.76 9.67 -15.43
C GLU A 3 -17.68 8.70 -14.92
N ILE A 4 -17.94 8.07 -13.78
CA ILE A 4 -17.02 7.06 -13.22
C ILE A 4 -17.31 5.71 -13.88
N ILE A 5 -16.37 5.23 -14.67
CA ILE A 5 -16.44 3.92 -15.31
C ILE A 5 -16.16 2.83 -14.29
N LYS A 6 -17.13 1.94 -14.04
CA LYS A 6 -16.95 0.78 -13.14
C LYS A 6 -16.38 -0.39 -13.91
N LEU A 7 -15.23 -0.88 -13.50
CA LEU A 7 -14.55 -2.04 -14.07
C LEU A 7 -14.85 -3.30 -13.24
N ASN A 8 -16.03 -3.87 -13.40
CA ASN A 8 -16.49 -5.04 -12.64
C ASN A 8 -16.13 -6.38 -13.31
N SER A 9 -15.58 -6.36 -14.52
CA SER A 9 -15.15 -7.56 -15.23
C SER A 9 -13.94 -7.29 -16.12
N VAL A 10 -13.16 -8.34 -16.40
CA VAL A 10 -12.03 -8.26 -17.33
C VAL A 10 -12.51 -7.92 -18.74
N ASP A 11 -13.65 -8.45 -19.14
CA ASP A 11 -14.27 -8.13 -20.45
C ASP A 11 -14.51 -6.63 -20.60
N ARG A 12 -15.05 -5.97 -19.54
CA ARG A 12 -15.29 -4.52 -19.58
C ARG A 12 -14.00 -3.71 -19.70
N TYR A 13 -12.92 -4.18 -19.08
CA TYR A 13 -11.60 -3.56 -19.24
C TYR A 13 -11.08 -3.72 -20.67
N CYS A 14 -11.21 -4.92 -21.23
CA CYS A 14 -10.80 -5.19 -22.62
C CYS A 14 -11.62 -4.36 -23.63
N GLU A 15 -12.93 -4.24 -23.43
CA GLU A 15 -13.80 -3.41 -24.28
C GLU A 15 -13.42 -1.93 -24.26
N LEU A 16 -13.06 -1.39 -23.08
CA LEU A 16 -12.70 0.03 -22.94
C LEU A 16 -11.47 0.41 -23.77
N HIS A 17 -10.55 -0.52 -23.98
CA HIS A 17 -9.29 -0.29 -24.69
C HIS A 17 -9.17 -1.05 -26.01
N GLY A 18 -10.21 -1.79 -26.42
CA GLY A 18 -10.22 -2.59 -27.64
C GLY A 18 -9.26 -3.77 -27.62
N PHE A 19 -8.97 -4.35 -26.44
CA PHE A 19 -8.16 -5.57 -26.33
C PHE A 19 -8.96 -6.81 -26.69
N GLU A 20 -8.26 -7.81 -27.24
CA GLU A 20 -8.83 -9.13 -27.47
C GLU A 20 -9.14 -9.83 -26.13
N LYS A 21 -10.34 -10.42 -26.04
CA LYS A 21 -10.78 -11.17 -24.86
C LYS A 21 -10.16 -12.57 -24.87
N GLN A 22 -9.26 -12.85 -23.93
CA GLN A 22 -8.55 -14.13 -23.81
C GLN A 22 -9.22 -15.05 -22.78
N HIS A 23 -9.61 -14.51 -21.63
CA HIS A 23 -10.18 -15.28 -20.53
C HIS A 23 -11.10 -14.39 -19.68
N PRO A 24 -12.28 -14.86 -19.20
CA PRO A 24 -13.26 -14.02 -18.51
C PRO A 24 -12.76 -13.42 -17.18
N LEU A 25 -11.75 -14.02 -16.55
CA LEU A 25 -11.27 -13.61 -15.22
C LEU A 25 -9.85 -13.06 -15.21
N VAL A 26 -9.12 -13.07 -16.33
CA VAL A 26 -7.75 -12.55 -16.40
C VAL A 26 -7.39 -12.15 -17.83
N ALA A 27 -6.62 -11.06 -17.96
CA ALA A 27 -6.02 -10.65 -19.22
C ALA A 27 -4.59 -10.15 -18.99
N VAL A 28 -3.67 -10.57 -19.86
CA VAL A 28 -2.36 -9.93 -20.04
C VAL A 28 -2.50 -8.94 -21.18
N VAL A 29 -2.17 -7.67 -20.92
CA VAL A 29 -2.38 -6.57 -21.85
C VAL A 29 -1.06 -5.87 -22.19
N ASP A 30 -0.93 -5.48 -23.46
CA ASP A 30 0.11 -4.59 -23.96
C ASP A 30 -0.60 -3.41 -24.64
N THR A 31 -0.35 -2.20 -24.23
CA THR A 31 -0.99 -1.02 -24.83
C THR A 31 -0.66 -0.83 -26.30
N LYS A 32 0.36 -1.53 -26.84
CA LYS A 32 0.59 -1.58 -28.29
C LYS A 32 -0.57 -2.19 -29.05
N ASP A 33 -1.28 -3.13 -28.41
CA ASP A 33 -2.41 -3.85 -28.99
C ASP A 33 -3.76 -3.11 -28.78
N ALA A 34 -3.76 -2.03 -27.96
CA ALA A 34 -4.96 -1.26 -27.69
C ALA A 34 -5.37 -0.42 -28.93
N THR A 35 -6.66 -0.43 -29.24
CA THR A 35 -7.23 0.36 -30.34
C THR A 35 -7.85 1.68 -29.88
N GLU A 36 -8.21 1.77 -28.60
CA GLU A 36 -8.90 2.91 -28.01
C GLU A 36 -8.17 3.45 -26.79
N PHE A 37 -8.02 4.77 -26.76
CA PHE A 37 -7.48 5.52 -25.65
C PHE A 37 -8.36 6.75 -25.39
N PRO A 38 -9.37 6.65 -24.51
CA PRO A 38 -10.13 7.83 -24.10
C PRO A 38 -9.18 8.91 -23.56
N PRO A 39 -9.37 10.20 -23.92
CA PRO A 39 -8.43 11.26 -23.54
C PRO A 39 -8.38 11.50 -22.03
N GLU A 40 -9.50 11.28 -21.36
CA GLU A 40 -9.63 11.47 -19.91
C GLU A 40 -10.74 10.55 -19.40
N PHE A 41 -10.48 9.83 -18.31
CA PHE A 41 -11.47 8.94 -17.71
C PHE A 41 -11.17 8.66 -16.23
N THR A 42 -12.22 8.36 -15.50
CA THR A 42 -12.13 7.94 -14.09
C THR A 42 -12.60 6.50 -13.97
N LEU A 43 -11.70 5.62 -13.48
CA LEU A 43 -11.96 4.20 -13.30
C LEU A 43 -12.19 3.89 -11.82
N ASN A 44 -13.25 3.13 -11.54
CA ASN A 44 -13.43 2.43 -10.27
C ASN A 44 -13.14 0.96 -10.50
N TYR A 45 -12.02 0.51 -9.96
CA TYR A 45 -11.54 -0.87 -10.14
C TYR A 45 -12.34 -1.85 -9.29
N GLY A 46 -13.02 -2.80 -9.90
CA GLY A 46 -13.52 -4.03 -9.27
C GLY A 46 -12.56 -5.21 -9.43
N LEU A 47 -11.39 -4.97 -10.00
CA LEU A 47 -10.36 -5.90 -10.41
C LEU A 47 -9.04 -5.57 -9.73
N TYR A 48 -8.15 -6.55 -9.61
CA TYR A 48 -6.73 -6.31 -9.42
C TYR A 48 -6.09 -5.96 -10.76
N ALA A 49 -5.25 -4.95 -10.77
CA ALA A 49 -4.48 -4.58 -11.93
C ALA A 49 -3.04 -4.21 -11.54
N ILE A 50 -2.07 -4.61 -12.37
CA ILE A 50 -0.67 -4.26 -12.20
C ILE A 50 -0.06 -3.96 -13.56
N PHE A 51 0.56 -2.79 -13.71
CA PHE A 51 1.08 -2.30 -14.98
C PHE A 51 2.52 -1.84 -14.83
N LEU A 52 3.38 -2.35 -15.68
CA LEU A 52 4.68 -1.79 -15.97
C LEU A 52 4.52 -0.71 -17.05
N LYS A 53 4.87 0.51 -16.74
CA LYS A 53 4.82 1.65 -17.63
C LYS A 53 6.20 1.95 -18.19
N GLU A 54 6.30 2.03 -19.51
CA GLU A 54 7.54 2.20 -20.25
C GLU A 54 7.76 3.64 -20.75
N ASN A 55 6.72 4.48 -20.73
CA ASN A 55 6.81 5.90 -21.06
C ASN A 55 5.74 6.74 -20.34
N LEU A 56 5.84 8.07 -20.50
CA LEU A 56 4.94 9.07 -19.91
C LEU A 56 3.65 9.32 -20.75
N GLY A 57 3.20 8.36 -21.54
CA GLY A 57 2.03 8.51 -22.41
C GLY A 57 0.69 8.67 -21.69
N CYS A 58 0.66 8.43 -20.40
CA CYS A 58 -0.50 8.76 -19.56
C CYS A 58 -0.04 9.27 -18.20
N ASN A 59 -0.71 10.32 -17.71
CA ASN A 59 -0.54 10.80 -16.36
C ASN A 59 -1.73 10.33 -15.53
N ILE A 60 -1.46 9.57 -14.46
CA ILE A 60 -2.43 9.42 -13.38
C ILE A 60 -2.34 10.71 -12.58
N THR A 61 -3.16 11.68 -12.90
CA THR A 61 -3.06 13.04 -12.34
C THR A 61 -3.56 13.12 -10.93
N ARG A 62 -4.43 12.19 -10.51
CA ARG A 62 -4.96 12.14 -9.15
C ARG A 62 -5.23 10.71 -8.72
N TYR A 63 -4.50 10.30 -7.70
CA TYR A 63 -4.92 9.28 -6.77
C TYR A 63 -5.19 10.01 -5.44
N GLY A 64 -6.44 10.29 -5.16
CA GLY A 64 -6.79 11.19 -4.06
C GLY A 64 -6.30 12.64 -4.32
N ARG A 65 -5.51 13.21 -3.40
CA ARG A 65 -5.06 14.63 -3.45
C ARG A 65 -3.61 14.83 -3.91
N GLN A 66 -2.86 13.77 -4.25
CA GLN A 66 -1.42 13.85 -4.52
C GLN A 66 -1.09 13.67 -6.00
N LYS A 67 0.01 14.32 -6.46
CA LYS A 67 0.59 14.15 -7.79
C LYS A 67 1.41 12.85 -7.85
N TYR A 68 1.40 12.21 -9.00
CA TYR A 68 2.13 10.98 -9.26
C TYR A 68 3.59 11.27 -9.65
N ASP A 69 4.56 10.59 -8.99
CA ASP A 69 5.97 10.57 -9.42
C ASP A 69 6.15 9.47 -10.48
N TYR A 70 6.08 9.88 -11.74
CA TYR A 70 6.07 8.96 -12.87
C TYR A 70 7.39 9.02 -13.63
N GLN A 71 8.08 7.88 -13.71
CA GLN A 71 9.30 7.69 -14.50
C GLN A 71 9.20 6.43 -15.35
N GLU A 72 10.05 6.30 -16.39
CA GLU A 72 10.17 5.06 -17.16
C GLU A 72 10.55 3.90 -16.24
N GLY A 73 9.99 2.70 -16.51
CA GLY A 73 10.19 1.54 -15.67
C GLY A 73 9.42 1.58 -14.34
N THR A 74 8.27 2.27 -14.29
CA THR A 74 7.44 2.36 -13.10
C THR A 74 6.34 1.29 -13.11
N VAL A 75 6.23 0.53 -12.02
CA VAL A 75 5.11 -0.40 -11.80
C VAL A 75 4.04 0.26 -10.93
N THR A 76 2.80 0.20 -11.40
CA THR A 76 1.60 0.67 -10.70
C THR A 76 0.65 -0.47 -10.44
N SER A 77 -0.01 -0.49 -9.30
CA SER A 77 -0.96 -1.54 -8.91
C SER A 77 -2.25 -0.97 -8.35
N PHE A 78 -3.35 -1.63 -8.65
CA PHE A 78 -4.69 -1.26 -8.21
C PHE A 78 -5.40 -2.47 -7.64
N ALA A 79 -6.11 -2.27 -6.53
CA ALA A 79 -6.98 -3.26 -5.90
C ALA A 79 -8.46 -2.93 -6.15
N PRO A 80 -9.37 -3.92 -6.00
CA PRO A 80 -10.79 -3.67 -6.01
C PRO A 80 -11.21 -2.58 -5.02
N GLY A 81 -12.09 -1.68 -5.48
CA GLY A 81 -12.57 -0.52 -4.70
C GLY A 81 -11.77 0.76 -4.88
N GLN A 82 -10.63 0.72 -5.52
CA GLN A 82 -9.83 1.92 -5.77
C GLN A 82 -10.33 2.69 -7.00
N VAL A 83 -10.20 4.02 -6.92
CA VAL A 83 -10.58 4.93 -7.99
C VAL A 83 -9.35 5.65 -8.51
N ALA A 84 -9.11 5.57 -9.82
CA ALA A 84 -8.01 6.28 -10.49
C ALA A 84 -8.57 7.19 -11.58
N HIS A 85 -8.09 8.44 -11.57
CA HIS A 85 -8.36 9.40 -12.65
C HIS A 85 -7.15 9.44 -13.58
N VAL A 86 -7.37 9.14 -14.85
CA VAL A 86 -6.33 9.03 -15.87
C VAL A 86 -6.55 10.10 -16.91
N VAL A 87 -5.51 10.88 -17.18
CA VAL A 87 -5.46 11.84 -18.29
C VAL A 87 -4.38 11.37 -19.27
N MET A 88 -4.78 11.17 -20.51
CA MET A 88 -3.86 10.75 -21.57
C MET A 88 -3.10 11.96 -22.11
N ASN A 89 -1.81 11.77 -22.39
CA ASN A 89 -1.06 12.76 -23.12
C ASN A 89 -1.39 12.63 -24.61
N PRO A 90 -1.98 13.65 -25.27
CA PRO A 90 -2.39 13.53 -26.67
C PRO A 90 -1.22 13.34 -27.64
N ASP A 91 -0.01 13.77 -27.25
CA ASP A 91 1.18 13.74 -28.09
C ASP A 91 1.99 12.44 -27.95
N VAL A 92 1.66 11.61 -26.97
CA VAL A 92 2.45 10.40 -26.66
C VAL A 92 1.54 9.18 -26.48
N ARG A 93 1.68 8.20 -27.37
CA ARG A 93 0.97 6.93 -27.20
C ARG A 93 1.49 6.21 -25.94
N PRO A 94 0.61 5.82 -25.00
CA PRO A 94 1.03 5.12 -23.79
C PRO A 94 1.67 3.78 -24.13
N GLN A 95 2.76 3.46 -23.46
CA GLN A 95 3.44 2.17 -23.53
C GLN A 95 3.45 1.54 -22.14
N ALA A 96 2.59 0.55 -21.97
CA ALA A 96 2.51 -0.21 -20.73
C ALA A 96 2.16 -1.67 -21.03
N LYS A 97 2.72 -2.56 -20.22
CA LYS A 97 2.36 -3.98 -20.18
C LYS A 97 1.82 -4.30 -18.81
N GLY A 98 0.82 -5.17 -18.74
CA GLY A 98 0.25 -5.45 -17.44
C GLY A 98 -0.64 -6.67 -17.39
N LEU A 99 -1.12 -6.89 -16.20
CA LEU A 99 -2.04 -7.96 -15.83
C LEU A 99 -3.26 -7.34 -15.17
N VAL A 100 -4.44 -7.79 -15.61
CA VAL A 100 -5.72 -7.47 -14.98
C VAL A 100 -6.41 -8.78 -14.63
N PHE A 101 -6.88 -8.94 -13.39
CA PHE A 101 -7.58 -10.16 -13.01
C PHE A 101 -8.70 -9.92 -11.99
N HIS A 102 -9.75 -10.69 -12.12
CA HIS A 102 -10.90 -10.66 -11.21
C HIS A 102 -10.59 -11.45 -9.93
N PRO A 103 -11.03 -11.01 -8.73
CA PRO A 103 -10.85 -11.76 -7.48
C PRO A 103 -11.32 -13.22 -7.53
N ASP A 104 -12.34 -13.54 -8.30
CA ASP A 104 -12.84 -14.91 -8.43
C ASP A 104 -11.86 -15.87 -9.09
N LEU A 105 -10.89 -15.37 -9.87
CA LEU A 105 -9.82 -16.20 -10.43
C LEU A 105 -9.05 -16.94 -9.34
N ILE A 106 -8.70 -16.20 -8.28
CA ILE A 106 -7.85 -16.74 -7.22
C ILE A 106 -8.63 -17.39 -6.08
N LYS A 107 -9.96 -17.30 -6.08
CA LYS A 107 -10.81 -17.89 -5.05
C LYS A 107 -10.57 -19.40 -4.92
N GLY A 108 -10.25 -19.85 -3.69
CA GLY A 108 -9.92 -21.26 -3.41
C GLY A 108 -8.49 -21.67 -3.80
N THR A 109 -7.62 -20.71 -4.12
CA THR A 109 -6.18 -20.94 -4.32
C THR A 109 -5.38 -20.40 -3.12
N PRO A 110 -4.13 -20.83 -2.89
CA PRO A 110 -3.25 -20.25 -1.85
C PRO A 110 -3.09 -18.73 -2.01
N LEU A 111 -2.99 -18.24 -3.23
CA LEU A 111 -2.85 -16.81 -3.52
C LEU A 111 -3.98 -15.96 -2.90
N ALA A 112 -5.21 -16.48 -2.83
CA ALA A 112 -6.31 -15.73 -2.20
C ALA A 112 -6.04 -15.38 -0.73
N CYS A 113 -5.34 -16.26 0.01
CA CYS A 113 -4.95 -16.02 1.39
C CYS A 113 -3.78 -15.04 1.51
N GLU A 114 -2.88 -15.05 0.52
CA GLU A 114 -1.68 -14.23 0.48
C GLU A 114 -1.94 -12.79 0.01
N MET A 115 -3.06 -12.50 -0.69
CA MET A 115 -3.36 -11.17 -1.24
C MET A 115 -3.28 -10.05 -0.20
N ARG A 116 -3.63 -10.32 1.05
CA ARG A 116 -3.53 -9.36 2.16
C ARG A 116 -2.10 -8.97 2.51
N ASN A 117 -1.11 -9.78 2.13
CA ASN A 117 0.31 -9.56 2.41
C ASN A 117 0.97 -8.67 1.34
N TYR A 118 0.33 -8.47 0.20
CA TYR A 118 0.79 -7.58 -0.86
C TYR A 118 0.32 -6.13 -0.58
N SER A 119 0.93 -5.50 0.43
CA SER A 119 0.61 -4.15 0.92
C SER A 119 0.66 -3.07 -0.15
N PHE A 120 1.49 -3.26 -1.18
CA PHE A 120 1.69 -2.31 -2.27
C PHE A 120 0.42 -2.04 -3.12
N PHE A 121 -0.57 -2.92 -3.09
CA PHE A 121 -1.88 -2.62 -3.69
C PHE A 121 -2.63 -1.48 -2.99
N SER A 122 -2.20 -1.10 -1.80
CA SER A 122 -2.78 -0.01 -1.01
C SER A 122 -1.86 1.21 -0.89
N TYR A 123 -0.74 1.22 -1.62
CA TYR A 123 0.15 2.36 -1.67
C TYR A 123 -0.43 3.49 -2.50
N SER A 124 0.00 4.71 -2.21
CA SER A 124 -0.37 5.87 -3.02
C SER A 124 0.44 5.91 -4.32
N SER A 125 -0.05 6.65 -5.30
CA SER A 125 0.57 6.73 -6.62
C SER A 125 1.97 7.35 -6.63
N ASN A 126 2.31 8.19 -5.65
CA ASN A 126 3.66 8.73 -5.44
C ASN A 126 4.63 7.73 -4.77
N GLU A 127 4.14 6.55 -4.41
CA GLU A 127 4.89 5.45 -3.79
C GLU A 127 5.08 4.29 -4.79
N ALA A 128 5.02 4.60 -6.08
CA ALA A 128 5.14 3.61 -7.13
C ALA A 128 6.50 2.90 -7.11
N LEU A 129 6.51 1.67 -7.59
CA LEU A 129 7.71 0.88 -7.68
C LEU A 129 8.51 1.28 -8.92
N HIS A 130 9.75 1.73 -8.72
CA HIS A 130 10.72 1.94 -9.80
C HIS A 130 11.61 0.71 -9.93
N ILE A 131 11.65 0.13 -11.12
CA ILE A 131 12.39 -1.11 -11.39
C ILE A 131 13.56 -0.88 -12.34
N SER A 132 14.63 -1.65 -12.14
CA SER A 132 15.78 -1.69 -13.05
C SER A 132 15.45 -2.46 -14.35
N ASP A 133 16.32 -2.37 -15.36
CA ASP A 133 16.14 -3.12 -16.60
C ASP A 133 16.10 -4.63 -16.39
N GLU A 134 16.92 -5.15 -15.46
CA GLU A 134 16.89 -6.57 -15.08
C GLU A 134 15.55 -6.96 -14.42
N GLU A 135 15.08 -6.14 -13.49
CA GLU A 135 13.78 -6.36 -12.82
C GLU A 135 12.60 -6.23 -13.81
N LYS A 136 12.72 -5.31 -14.80
CA LYS A 136 11.76 -5.16 -15.88
C LYS A 136 11.66 -6.45 -16.71
N GLN A 137 12.80 -7.07 -17.03
CA GLN A 137 12.80 -8.33 -17.79
C GLN A 137 12.10 -9.44 -16.99
N ILE A 138 12.40 -9.56 -15.69
CA ILE A 138 11.73 -10.54 -14.80
C ILE A 138 10.21 -10.31 -14.79
N PHE A 139 9.77 -9.06 -14.71
CA PHE A 139 8.35 -8.71 -14.73
C PHE A 139 7.69 -9.15 -16.04
N ILE A 140 8.32 -8.85 -17.17
CA ILE A 140 7.85 -9.22 -18.51
C ILE A 140 7.81 -10.75 -18.66
N ASP A 141 8.83 -11.46 -18.23
CA ASP A 141 8.88 -12.93 -18.29
C ASP A 141 7.74 -13.59 -17.50
N CYS A 142 7.36 -13.00 -16.35
CA CYS A 142 6.19 -13.47 -15.60
C CYS A 142 4.89 -13.25 -16.39
N LEU A 143 4.72 -12.10 -17.03
CA LEU A 143 3.56 -11.81 -17.86
C LEU A 143 3.48 -12.80 -19.06
N GLU A 144 4.60 -13.06 -19.72
CA GLU A 144 4.65 -13.99 -20.85
C GLU A 144 4.28 -15.41 -20.43
N LYS A 145 4.69 -15.90 -19.26
CA LYS A 145 4.27 -17.21 -18.73
C LYS A 145 2.75 -17.27 -18.52
N ILE A 146 2.15 -16.20 -17.99
CA ILE A 146 0.69 -16.15 -17.85
C ILE A 146 0.03 -16.15 -19.23
N LYS A 147 0.51 -15.33 -20.17
CA LYS A 147 0.00 -15.25 -21.54
C LYS A 147 0.09 -16.58 -22.28
N MET A 148 1.19 -17.30 -22.12
CA MET A 148 1.36 -18.64 -22.69
C MET A 148 0.29 -19.62 -22.18
N GLU A 149 -0.07 -19.53 -20.90
CA GLU A 149 -1.09 -20.40 -20.31
C GLU A 149 -2.50 -20.01 -20.79
N LEU A 150 -2.77 -18.70 -20.96
CA LEU A 150 -4.05 -18.21 -21.49
C LEU A 150 -4.30 -18.62 -22.95
N ASN A 151 -3.24 -18.83 -23.72
CA ASN A 151 -3.32 -19.28 -25.12
C ASN A 151 -3.51 -20.79 -25.27
N ARG A 152 -3.55 -21.56 -24.17
CA ARG A 152 -3.80 -23.01 -24.18
C ARG A 152 -5.26 -23.30 -23.93
N PRO A 153 -5.75 -24.50 -24.40
CA PRO A 153 -7.08 -24.95 -23.99
C PRO A 153 -7.19 -25.05 -22.47
N ILE A 154 -8.29 -24.56 -21.94
CA ILE A 154 -8.54 -24.56 -20.49
C ILE A 154 -8.70 -26.02 -20.01
N ASP A 155 -7.93 -26.38 -18.97
CA ASP A 155 -7.99 -27.69 -18.33
C ASP A 155 -8.04 -27.56 -16.80
N LYS A 156 -8.02 -28.70 -16.09
CA LYS A 156 -8.06 -28.72 -14.60
C LYS A 156 -6.86 -28.10 -13.92
N PHE A 157 -5.76 -27.84 -14.62
CA PHE A 157 -4.53 -27.25 -14.10
C PHE A 157 -4.42 -25.76 -14.40
N SER A 158 -5.12 -25.25 -15.41
CA SER A 158 -5.01 -23.87 -15.90
C SER A 158 -5.18 -22.85 -14.79
N LYS A 159 -6.23 -22.95 -13.98
CA LYS A 159 -6.46 -22.04 -12.85
C LYS A 159 -5.28 -22.01 -11.87
N ARG A 160 -4.72 -23.18 -11.54
CA ARG A 160 -3.60 -23.29 -10.60
C ARG A 160 -2.33 -22.70 -11.20
N LEU A 161 -2.02 -23.01 -12.45
CA LEU A 161 -0.84 -22.51 -13.15
C LEU A 161 -0.88 -20.99 -13.31
N ILE A 162 -2.02 -20.44 -13.72
CA ILE A 162 -2.22 -18.99 -13.83
C ILE A 162 -2.03 -18.33 -12.44
N SER A 163 -2.71 -18.83 -11.41
CA SER A 163 -2.60 -18.26 -10.05
C SER A 163 -1.18 -18.34 -9.50
N THR A 164 -0.44 -19.41 -9.74
CA THR A 164 0.95 -19.57 -9.29
C THR A 164 1.89 -18.58 -10.01
N ASN A 165 1.69 -18.35 -11.32
CA ASN A 165 2.47 -17.37 -12.06
C ASN A 165 2.14 -15.92 -11.63
N ILE A 166 0.88 -15.63 -11.28
CA ILE A 166 0.48 -14.35 -10.67
C ILE A 166 1.18 -14.18 -9.32
N GLU A 167 1.14 -15.19 -8.46
CA GLU A 167 1.82 -15.19 -7.16
C GLU A 167 3.31 -14.94 -7.31
N LEU A 168 3.97 -15.59 -8.28
CA LEU A 168 5.38 -15.35 -8.58
C LEU A 168 5.65 -13.89 -8.96
N LEU A 169 4.84 -13.31 -9.85
CA LEU A 169 4.94 -11.90 -10.23
C LEU A 169 4.81 -10.97 -9.01
N LEU A 170 3.82 -11.20 -8.15
CA LEU A 170 3.58 -10.38 -6.97
C LEU A 170 4.72 -10.51 -5.96
N ASN A 171 5.29 -11.69 -5.78
CA ASN A 171 6.45 -11.92 -4.92
C ASN A 171 7.71 -11.20 -5.44
N TYR A 172 7.92 -11.15 -6.76
CA TYR A 172 8.98 -10.33 -7.34
C TYR A 172 8.75 -8.83 -7.07
N CYS A 173 7.52 -8.34 -7.21
CA CYS A 173 7.20 -6.95 -6.87
C CYS A 173 7.50 -6.64 -5.40
N MET A 174 7.16 -7.53 -4.46
CA MET A 174 7.55 -7.39 -3.04
C MET A 174 9.06 -7.30 -2.87
N ARG A 175 9.82 -8.16 -3.54
CA ARG A 175 11.29 -8.13 -3.52
C ARG A 175 11.83 -6.80 -4.06
N PHE A 176 11.26 -6.29 -5.15
CA PHE A 176 11.69 -5.02 -5.76
C PHE A 176 11.37 -3.82 -4.86
N TYR A 177 10.21 -3.81 -4.20
CA TYR A 177 9.90 -2.82 -3.15
C TYR A 177 10.89 -2.91 -1.99
N SER A 178 11.23 -4.10 -1.54
CA SER A 178 12.24 -4.28 -0.46
C SER A 178 13.60 -3.71 -0.86
N ARG A 179 14.04 -3.89 -2.11
CA ARG A 179 15.24 -3.24 -2.66
C ARG A 179 15.07 -1.72 -2.70
N GLN A 180 13.92 -1.21 -3.20
CA GLN A 180 13.66 0.23 -3.28
C GLN A 180 13.71 0.89 -1.90
N PHE A 181 13.14 0.28 -0.86
CA PHE A 181 13.28 0.75 0.50
C PHE A 181 14.75 0.78 0.96
N ALA A 182 15.54 -0.25 0.62
CA ALA A 182 16.96 -0.28 0.98
C ALA A 182 17.78 0.81 0.26
N THR A 183 17.52 1.06 -1.03
CA THR A 183 18.25 2.07 -1.81
C THR A 183 17.87 3.51 -1.48
N ARG A 184 16.71 3.74 -0.86
CA ARG A 184 16.23 5.06 -0.41
C ARG A 184 16.54 5.33 1.07
N GLU A 185 17.57 4.70 1.62
CA GLU A 185 17.91 4.76 3.06
C GLU A 185 17.99 6.19 3.62
N VAL A 186 18.60 7.13 2.90
CA VAL A 186 18.71 8.54 3.37
C VAL A 186 17.33 9.19 3.47
N GLN A 187 16.47 9.00 2.48
CA GLN A 187 15.11 9.53 2.46
C GLN A 187 14.23 8.88 3.54
N ASN A 188 14.40 7.57 3.75
CA ASN A 188 13.68 6.83 4.76
C ASN A 188 14.06 7.27 6.18
N LYS A 189 15.35 7.53 6.44
CA LYS A 189 15.83 8.08 7.71
C LYS A 189 15.27 9.48 7.97
N ASP A 190 15.14 10.33 6.94
CA ASP A 190 14.48 11.63 7.07
C ASP A 190 13.01 11.47 7.46
N VAL A 191 12.28 10.53 6.84
CA VAL A 191 10.89 10.23 7.22
C VAL A 191 10.79 9.72 8.64
N LEU A 192 11.70 8.84 9.08
CA LEU A 192 11.73 8.34 10.45
C LEU A 192 11.99 9.49 11.44
N THR A 193 12.98 10.34 11.19
CA THR A 193 13.29 11.50 12.02
C THR A 193 12.10 12.48 12.12
N ARG A 194 11.44 12.73 10.99
CA ARG A 194 10.22 13.58 10.98
C ARG A 194 9.08 12.93 11.77
N PHE A 195 8.92 11.63 11.68
CA PHE A 195 7.92 10.89 12.45
C PHE A 195 8.21 10.98 13.96
N GLU A 196 9.45 10.79 14.36
CA GLU A 196 9.87 10.92 15.77
C GLU A 196 9.59 12.31 16.32
N ASN A 197 9.94 13.36 15.57
CA ASN A 197 9.63 14.74 15.95
C ASN A 197 8.11 14.98 16.05
N LEU A 198 7.32 14.50 15.10
CA LEU A 198 5.86 14.60 15.13
C LEU A 198 5.24 13.87 16.33
N LEU A 199 5.83 12.74 16.71
CA LEU A 199 5.39 11.95 17.84
C LEU A 199 5.71 12.67 19.16
N ASP A 200 6.90 13.27 19.26
CA ASP A 200 7.29 14.11 20.41
C ASP A 200 6.40 15.36 20.53
N ASP A 201 6.17 16.07 19.44
CA ASP A 201 5.29 17.23 19.37
C ASP A 201 3.85 16.90 19.76
N TYR A 202 3.37 15.72 19.38
CA TYR A 202 2.03 15.27 19.74
C TYR A 202 1.83 15.21 21.24
N PHE A 203 2.78 14.60 21.96
CA PHE A 203 2.70 14.39 23.42
C PHE A 203 3.21 15.57 24.26
N THR A 204 3.98 16.49 23.67
CA THR A 204 4.42 17.71 24.35
C THR A 204 3.30 18.76 24.40
N GLY A 205 2.37 18.71 23.43
CA GLY A 205 1.24 19.62 23.34
C GLY A 205 -0.02 19.12 24.05
N ASN A 206 -1.14 19.80 23.79
CA ASN A 206 -2.45 19.44 24.35
C ASN A 206 -3.25 18.47 23.46
N LYS A 207 -2.63 17.90 22.42
CA LYS A 207 -3.30 17.01 21.46
C LYS A 207 -3.83 15.71 22.07
N PRO A 208 -3.10 15.02 22.97
CA PRO A 208 -3.63 13.83 23.61
C PRO A 208 -4.98 14.06 24.31
N HIS A 209 -5.16 15.22 24.95
CA HIS A 209 -6.43 15.58 25.59
C HIS A 209 -7.57 15.84 24.59
N LEU A 210 -7.25 16.44 23.43
CA LEU A 210 -8.25 16.86 22.45
C LEU A 210 -8.58 15.75 21.45
N GLU A 211 -7.58 15.01 21.00
CA GLU A 211 -7.67 14.06 19.89
C GLU A 211 -7.54 12.60 20.36
N GLY A 212 -7.12 12.38 21.62
CA GLY A 212 -6.89 11.04 22.17
C GLY A 212 -5.55 10.43 21.73
N LEU A 213 -5.50 9.11 21.62
CA LEU A 213 -4.31 8.40 21.15
C LEU A 213 -4.11 8.59 19.65
N PRO A 214 -2.87 8.92 19.20
CA PRO A 214 -2.63 9.12 17.78
C PRO A 214 -2.70 7.82 16.99
N SER A 215 -3.26 7.88 15.79
CA SER A 215 -3.28 6.75 14.85
C SER A 215 -2.05 6.76 13.95
N VAL A 216 -1.67 5.59 13.41
CA VAL A 216 -0.62 5.49 12.37
C VAL A 216 -0.98 6.35 11.17
N LYS A 217 -2.26 6.41 10.80
CA LYS A 217 -2.75 7.24 9.69
C LYS A 217 -2.46 8.73 9.92
N TYR A 218 -2.62 9.22 11.15
CA TYR A 218 -2.31 10.62 11.48
C TYR A 218 -0.88 10.98 11.12
N PHE A 219 0.10 10.15 11.48
CA PHE A 219 1.51 10.40 11.17
C PHE A 219 1.82 10.20 9.68
N ALA A 220 1.26 9.18 9.05
CA ALA A 220 1.41 8.94 7.62
C ALA A 220 0.94 10.15 6.80
N ASP A 221 -0.24 10.70 7.11
CA ASP A 221 -0.79 11.90 6.46
C ASP A 221 0.14 13.12 6.65
N LYS A 222 0.77 13.27 7.82
CA LYS A 222 1.71 14.39 8.12
C LYS A 222 3.03 14.29 7.35
N VAL A 223 3.50 13.09 7.05
CA VAL A 223 4.69 12.87 6.22
C VAL A 223 4.37 12.66 4.74
N CYS A 224 3.09 12.84 4.35
CA CYS A 224 2.60 12.71 2.97
C CYS A 224 2.78 11.30 2.37
N LEU A 225 2.61 10.26 3.19
CA LEU A 225 2.66 8.86 2.78
C LEU A 225 1.33 8.15 3.04
N SER A 226 1.08 7.06 2.30
CA SER A 226 -0.02 6.16 2.63
C SER A 226 0.26 5.42 3.96
N PRO A 227 -0.78 5.08 4.75
CA PRO A 227 -0.57 4.36 6.01
C PRO A 227 0.17 3.04 5.85
N ASN A 228 -0.04 2.33 4.74
CA ASN A 228 0.60 1.04 4.50
C ASN A 228 2.07 1.20 4.10
N TYR A 229 2.39 2.12 3.17
CA TYR A 229 3.79 2.41 2.82
C TYR A 229 4.57 2.93 4.03
N PHE A 230 3.98 3.87 4.79
CA PHE A 230 4.57 4.37 6.03
C PHE A 230 4.82 3.25 7.05
N GLY A 231 3.84 2.34 7.23
CA GLY A 231 3.97 1.20 8.13
C GLY A 231 5.11 0.25 7.72
N ASP A 232 5.22 -0.05 6.43
CA ASP A 232 6.28 -0.92 5.89
C ASP A 232 7.65 -0.24 5.97
N LEU A 233 7.73 1.07 5.72
CA LEU A 233 8.95 1.87 5.89
C LEU A 233 9.42 1.85 7.35
N ILE A 234 8.56 2.18 8.32
CA ILE A 234 8.92 2.19 9.74
C ILE A 234 9.37 0.80 10.19
N LYS A 235 8.66 -0.25 9.75
CA LYS A 235 9.03 -1.63 10.08
C LYS A 235 10.41 -2.00 9.51
N LYS A 236 10.73 -1.54 8.31
CA LYS A 236 12.02 -1.77 7.67
C LYS A 236 13.16 -1.06 8.43
N GLU A 237 12.95 0.20 8.81
CA GLU A 237 13.98 1.01 9.47
C GLU A 237 14.18 0.66 10.95
N THR A 238 13.12 0.23 11.65
CA THR A 238 13.15 0.04 13.11
C THR A 238 13.01 -1.41 13.56
N GLY A 239 12.60 -2.31 12.67
CA GLY A 239 12.25 -3.69 13.01
C GLY A 239 10.87 -3.85 13.70
N MET A 240 10.17 -2.74 14.01
CA MET A 240 8.88 -2.71 14.69
C MET A 240 7.81 -2.11 13.80
N SER A 241 6.55 -2.55 13.94
CA SER A 241 5.45 -1.88 13.28
C SER A 241 5.31 -0.43 13.79
N ALA A 242 4.79 0.48 12.95
CA ALA A 242 4.56 1.87 13.36
C ALA A 242 3.63 1.97 14.59
N GLN A 243 2.66 1.06 14.70
CA GLN A 243 1.78 0.97 15.87
C GLN A 243 2.54 0.60 17.15
N GLU A 244 3.44 -0.39 17.09
CA GLU A 244 4.29 -0.78 18.22
C GLU A 244 5.23 0.35 18.61
N TYR A 245 5.79 1.06 17.62
CA TYR A 245 6.66 2.22 17.87
C TYR A 245 5.95 3.33 18.66
N VAL A 246 4.75 3.72 18.24
CA VAL A 246 3.90 4.70 18.96
C VAL A 246 3.58 4.19 20.36
N GLN A 247 3.22 2.91 20.50
CA GLN A 247 2.87 2.32 21.78
C GLN A 247 4.05 2.33 22.76
N ASN A 248 5.25 1.98 22.30
CA ASN A 248 6.47 2.02 23.12
C ASN A 248 6.75 3.44 23.63
N LYS A 249 6.63 4.46 22.76
CA LYS A 249 6.79 5.85 23.15
C LYS A 249 5.80 6.26 24.26
N ILE A 250 4.53 5.88 24.13
CA ILE A 250 3.50 6.13 25.14
C ILE A 250 3.87 5.49 26.48
N ILE A 251 4.36 4.25 26.44
CA ILE A 251 4.76 3.54 27.67
C ILE A 251 5.97 4.20 28.32
N ASP A 252 6.95 4.68 27.56
CA ASP A 252 8.12 5.36 28.11
C ASP A 252 7.76 6.72 28.73
N LEU A 253 6.85 7.47 28.09
CA LEU A 253 6.27 8.68 28.68
C LEU A 253 5.49 8.35 29.97
N ALA A 254 4.69 7.28 29.96
CA ALA A 254 3.96 6.84 31.14
C ALA A 254 4.90 6.50 32.30
N LYS A 255 6.01 5.78 32.06
CA LYS A 255 7.02 5.49 33.07
C LYS A 255 7.61 6.77 33.68
N SER A 256 7.98 7.73 32.82
CA SER A 256 8.52 9.01 33.26
C SER A 256 7.52 9.80 34.12
N MET A 257 6.25 9.85 33.72
CA MET A 257 5.19 10.54 34.46
C MET A 257 4.86 9.84 35.79
N LEU A 258 4.88 8.48 35.81
CA LEU A 258 4.62 7.70 37.03
C LEU A 258 5.66 7.95 38.11
N LEU A 259 6.93 8.14 37.73
CA LEU A 259 8.06 8.36 38.66
C LEU A 259 8.30 9.84 38.94
N GLY A 260 8.00 10.73 37.99
CA GLY A 260 8.35 12.15 38.05
C GLY A 260 7.22 13.07 38.44
N SER A 261 6.02 12.60 38.76
CA SER A 261 4.90 13.46 39.13
C SER A 261 4.00 12.87 40.23
N GLU A 262 3.32 13.78 40.95
CA GLU A 262 2.30 13.45 41.96
C GLU A 262 0.91 13.11 41.33
N LYS A 263 0.78 13.15 40.00
CA LYS A 263 -0.48 12.88 39.31
C LYS A 263 -0.98 11.48 39.60
N THR A 264 -2.27 11.32 39.73
CA THR A 264 -2.90 10.00 39.87
C THR A 264 -2.73 9.19 38.56
N ILE A 265 -2.82 7.88 38.63
CA ILE A 265 -2.78 7.01 37.46
C ILE A 265 -3.87 7.36 36.45
N THR A 266 -5.02 7.78 36.95
CA THR A 266 -6.13 8.21 36.11
C THR A 266 -5.81 9.50 35.35
N GLU A 267 -5.24 10.49 36.01
CA GLU A 267 -4.78 11.74 35.36
C GLU A 267 -3.70 11.47 34.32
N ILE A 268 -2.71 10.65 34.63
CA ILE A 268 -1.68 10.24 33.67
C ILE A 268 -2.29 9.55 32.45
N SER A 269 -3.29 8.68 32.67
CA SER A 269 -3.94 7.99 31.56
C SER A 269 -4.65 8.99 30.60
N TYR A 270 -5.29 10.02 31.14
CA TYR A 270 -5.94 11.07 30.34
C TYR A 270 -4.92 12.00 29.67
N ASP A 271 -3.84 12.36 30.36
CA ASP A 271 -2.74 13.16 29.79
C ASP A 271 -2.09 12.46 28.58
N LEU A 272 -2.06 11.14 28.59
CA LEU A 272 -1.55 10.33 27.48
C LEU A 272 -2.58 10.04 26.38
N GLY A 273 -3.82 10.53 26.55
CA GLY A 273 -4.88 10.39 25.54
C GLY A 273 -5.74 9.13 25.63
N PHE A 274 -5.67 8.39 26.73
CA PHE A 274 -6.58 7.25 26.93
C PHE A 274 -7.95 7.74 27.38
N GLN A 275 -9.00 7.30 26.73
CA GLN A 275 -10.40 7.58 27.13
C GLN A 275 -10.79 6.87 28.44
N TYR A 276 -10.18 5.72 28.72
CA TYR A 276 -10.47 4.89 29.90
C TYR A 276 -9.17 4.46 30.59
N SER A 277 -9.03 4.73 31.85
CA SER A 277 -7.85 4.36 32.66
C SER A 277 -7.65 2.83 32.73
N GLN A 278 -8.72 2.04 32.62
CA GLN A 278 -8.60 0.56 32.56
C GLN A 278 -7.90 0.10 31.28
N HIS A 279 -8.10 0.78 30.15
CA HIS A 279 -7.39 0.48 28.91
C HIS A 279 -5.89 0.79 29.07
N PHE A 280 -5.56 1.95 29.64
CA PHE A 280 -4.17 2.30 29.98
C PHE A 280 -3.53 1.22 30.86
N ASN A 281 -4.17 0.83 31.96
CA ASN A 281 -3.65 -0.19 32.89
C ASN A 281 -3.34 -1.51 32.18
N ARG A 282 -4.23 -1.95 31.28
CA ARG A 282 -4.05 -3.18 30.51
C ARG A 282 -2.87 -3.07 29.52
N VAL A 283 -2.78 -1.96 28.79
CA VAL A 283 -1.71 -1.70 27.82
C VAL A 283 -0.37 -1.60 28.52
N PHE A 284 -0.28 -0.84 29.62
CA PHE A 284 0.93 -0.69 30.42
C PHE A 284 1.41 -2.03 30.98
N LYS A 285 0.50 -2.81 31.62
CA LYS A 285 0.84 -4.14 32.16
C LYS A 285 1.30 -5.11 31.07
N LYS A 286 0.67 -5.08 29.90
CA LYS A 286 1.05 -5.93 28.76
C LYS A 286 2.48 -5.66 28.31
N ASN A 287 2.91 -4.39 28.32
CA ASN A 287 4.24 -3.99 27.81
C ASN A 287 5.34 -4.03 28.87
N THR A 288 5.01 -3.83 30.15
CA THR A 288 6.01 -3.76 31.24
C THR A 288 6.01 -4.97 32.15
N GLY A 289 5.01 -5.84 32.07
CA GLY A 289 4.81 -6.98 32.95
C GLY A 289 4.13 -6.62 34.29
N VAL A 290 4.13 -5.35 34.69
CA VAL A 290 3.59 -4.88 35.99
C VAL A 290 2.51 -3.81 35.81
N THR A 291 1.67 -3.60 36.82
CA THR A 291 0.67 -2.54 36.79
C THR A 291 1.32 -1.16 36.99
N PRO A 292 0.70 -0.05 36.49
CA PRO A 292 1.20 1.31 36.76
C PRO A 292 1.38 1.58 38.27
N SER A 293 0.46 1.10 39.12
CA SER A 293 0.57 1.26 40.57
C SER A 293 1.75 0.51 41.18
N ALA A 294 2.06 -0.69 40.67
CA ALA A 294 3.23 -1.44 41.11
C ALA A 294 4.52 -0.77 40.64
N TYR A 295 4.53 -0.29 39.38
CA TYR A 295 5.69 0.42 38.80
C TYR A 295 6.03 1.71 39.55
N ARG A 296 5.01 2.49 39.97
CA ARG A 296 5.24 3.72 40.77
C ARG A 296 5.88 3.46 42.13
N ARG A 297 5.66 2.26 42.71
CA ARG A 297 6.17 1.88 44.05
C ARG A 297 7.52 1.19 44.02
N SER A 298 7.99 0.79 42.82
CA SER A 298 9.32 0.18 42.66
C SER A 298 10.41 1.25 42.60
#